data_c595e5b7422e2c673fcc52b02b74f773
#
_entry.id   c595e5b7422e2c673fcc52b02b74f773
#
_cell.length_a   1.000
_cell.length_b   1.000
_cell.length_c   1.000
_cell.angle_alpha   90.00
_cell.angle_beta   90.00
_cell.angle_gamma   90.00
#
_symmetry.space_group_name_H-M   'P 1'
#
loop_
_entity.id
_entity.type
_entity.pdbx_description
1 polymer ?
#
loop_
_entity_poly.entity_id
_entity_poly.type
_entity_poly.pdbx_seq_one_letter_code
_entity_poly.pdbx_strand_id
1 'polypeptide(L)'
;MHMIKKISLAGVVLAIFVAVACICFNRKEQNKTEEKKIECAEMQLFEYPTQYSQVSGNHYFYLRKNAKGDYILHQDGNKEILSFRLSKQKLRGFAVWQSQYYVLVRNEVGTLQFGKVDRNSKVDILCDVYAQKEIRSIILYNDSLFVCENNSNIIERQSINGQTRTPISLDADSDDISFFGSEKIGGICAMDVRKDGKIEVVVFDWQGNRKRTLHSQMKLWEHSNLPKGKGGIYVDKIIDKYICFTYYCGKKYFAGRMNLDTNRTETLELSSKEVCDTSFATEGVYFVFRDRMIFYKEWGKNNSQKISALQAEEIDIVGKWLYVRGYSKEWEFLEDSDKEASDEWSDALYRIRCMDGKVEKLEENNPVDETEVR
;
A
#
# COMPACT_ATOMS: atom_id res chain seq x y z
N MET A 1 -13.88 -8.28 -72.42
CA MET A 1 -12.42 -8.49 -72.28
C MET A 1 -12.01 -8.26 -70.82
N HIS A 2 -12.11 -9.31 -70.01
CA HIS A 2 -11.80 -9.21 -68.56
C HIS A 2 -10.35 -9.55 -68.34
N MET A 3 -9.56 -8.55 -67.99
CA MET A 3 -8.18 -8.72 -67.55
C MET A 3 -8.19 -9.02 -66.04
N ILE A 4 -8.23 -10.29 -65.68
CA ILE A 4 -8.02 -10.72 -64.27
C ILE A 4 -6.52 -10.58 -64.00
N LYS A 5 -6.14 -9.57 -63.25
CA LYS A 5 -4.78 -9.44 -62.72
C LYS A 5 -4.50 -10.64 -61.79
N LYS A 6 -3.62 -11.53 -62.22
CA LYS A 6 -3.05 -12.59 -61.38
C LYS A 6 -2.25 -11.89 -60.26
N ILE A 7 -2.85 -11.73 -59.11
CA ILE A 7 -2.10 -11.35 -57.91
C ILE A 7 -1.23 -12.59 -57.57
N SER A 8 0.07 -12.44 -57.64
CA SER A 8 1.00 -13.52 -57.34
C SER A 8 0.81 -13.97 -55.89
N LEU A 9 0.65 -15.27 -55.67
CA LEU A 9 0.55 -15.87 -54.33
C LEU A 9 1.69 -15.40 -53.40
N ALA A 10 2.87 -15.15 -53.96
CA ALA A 10 4.02 -14.59 -53.26
C ALA A 10 3.75 -13.16 -52.70
N GLY A 11 3.00 -12.31 -53.44
CA GLY A 11 2.64 -10.98 -52.99
C GLY A 11 1.67 -11.01 -51.81
N VAL A 12 0.73 -11.96 -51.81
CA VAL A 12 -0.22 -12.12 -50.67
C VAL A 12 0.51 -12.65 -49.43
N VAL A 13 1.39 -13.60 -49.58
CA VAL A 13 2.19 -14.15 -48.47
C VAL A 13 3.10 -13.06 -47.86
N LEU A 14 3.75 -12.27 -48.72
CA LEU A 14 4.59 -11.16 -48.23
C LEU A 14 3.77 -10.10 -47.48
N ALA A 15 2.58 -9.77 -47.96
CA ALA A 15 1.69 -8.80 -47.27
C ALA A 15 1.23 -9.32 -45.91
N ILE A 16 0.92 -10.62 -45.78
CA ILE A 16 0.57 -11.25 -44.52
C ILE A 16 1.78 -11.23 -43.53
N PHE A 17 2.99 -11.56 -44.04
CA PHE A 17 4.20 -11.49 -43.19
C PHE A 17 4.50 -10.09 -42.69
N VAL A 18 4.36 -9.07 -43.55
CA VAL A 18 4.54 -7.67 -43.13
C VAL A 18 3.47 -7.26 -42.12
N ALA A 19 2.21 -7.62 -42.32
CA ALA A 19 1.14 -7.32 -41.39
C ALA A 19 1.35 -7.98 -40.01
N VAL A 20 1.75 -9.27 -39.99
CA VAL A 20 2.08 -9.99 -38.75
C VAL A 20 3.30 -9.37 -38.05
N ALA A 21 4.35 -9.02 -38.80
CA ALA A 21 5.52 -8.34 -38.27
C ALA A 21 5.16 -6.99 -37.68
N CYS A 22 4.34 -6.18 -38.36
CA CYS A 22 3.85 -4.88 -37.80
C CYS A 22 2.99 -5.07 -36.56
N ILE A 23 2.13 -6.10 -36.49
CA ILE A 23 1.34 -6.40 -35.29
C ILE A 23 2.25 -6.84 -34.14
N CYS A 24 3.26 -7.66 -34.41
CA CYS A 24 4.23 -8.10 -33.41
C CYS A 24 5.12 -6.94 -32.94
N PHE A 25 5.50 -6.02 -33.85
CA PHE A 25 6.28 -4.82 -33.50
C PHE A 25 5.46 -3.84 -32.66
N ASN A 26 4.21 -3.56 -33.06
CA ASN A 26 3.31 -2.71 -32.30
C ASN A 26 2.97 -3.33 -30.93
N ARG A 27 2.81 -4.66 -30.82
CA ARG A 27 2.66 -5.32 -29.50
C ARG A 27 3.95 -5.22 -28.66
N LYS A 28 5.13 -5.29 -29.26
CA LYS A 28 6.40 -5.09 -28.54
C LYS A 28 6.60 -3.64 -28.12
N GLU A 29 6.18 -2.67 -28.92
CA GLU A 29 6.21 -1.25 -28.52
C GLU A 29 5.13 -0.92 -27.48
N GLN A 30 3.91 -1.46 -27.62
CA GLN A 30 2.89 -1.32 -26.58
C GLN A 30 3.30 -1.98 -25.27
N ASN A 31 3.97 -3.13 -25.29
CA ASN A 31 4.54 -3.74 -24.08
C ASN A 31 5.79 -3.00 -23.54
N LYS A 32 6.46 -2.16 -24.34
CA LYS A 32 7.55 -1.30 -23.85
C LYS A 32 7.06 0.03 -23.28
N THR A 33 5.87 0.47 -23.67
CA THR A 33 5.30 1.77 -23.20
C THR A 33 4.44 1.63 -21.94
N GLU A 34 4.23 0.42 -21.43
CA GLU A 34 3.59 0.19 -20.12
C GLU A 34 4.55 -0.37 -19.06
N GLU A 35 5.82 -0.01 -19.05
CA GLU A 35 6.49 0.16 -17.77
C GLU A 35 5.82 1.39 -17.12
N LYS A 36 4.67 1.17 -16.47
CA LYS A 36 4.07 2.15 -15.56
C LYS A 36 5.20 2.54 -14.63
N LYS A 37 5.65 3.80 -14.74
CA LYS A 37 6.56 4.38 -13.74
C LYS A 37 5.95 4.05 -12.39
N ILE A 38 6.64 3.23 -11.63
CA ILE A 38 6.21 2.85 -10.29
C ILE A 38 6.19 4.15 -9.50
N GLU A 39 5.05 4.49 -8.95
CA GLU A 39 4.86 5.62 -8.05
C GLU A 39 5.86 5.53 -6.90
N CYS A 40 6.09 6.64 -6.19
CA CYS A 40 6.93 6.64 -5.00
C CYS A 40 6.58 5.47 -4.08
N ALA A 41 7.58 4.90 -3.40
CA ALA A 41 7.34 3.82 -2.46
C ALA A 41 7.09 4.38 -1.06
N GLU A 42 6.06 3.90 -0.40
CA GLU A 42 5.79 4.16 1.00
C GLU A 42 6.21 2.95 1.84
N MET A 43 7.00 3.19 2.87
CA MET A 43 7.34 2.21 3.89
C MET A 43 6.53 2.51 5.13
N GLN A 44 5.71 1.57 5.55
CA GLN A 44 5.13 1.60 6.89
C GLN A 44 6.12 0.98 7.87
N LEU A 45 6.22 1.55 9.07
CA LEU A 45 6.98 0.93 10.13
C LEU A 45 6.11 -0.07 10.86
N PHE A 46 6.64 -1.26 10.99
CA PHE A 46 5.97 -2.33 11.69
C PHE A 46 6.49 -2.40 13.13
N GLU A 47 5.58 -2.38 14.09
CA GLU A 47 5.93 -2.59 15.49
C GLU A 47 6.36 -4.03 15.76
N TYR A 48 5.77 -4.99 15.02
CA TYR A 48 6.01 -6.42 15.15
C TYR A 48 6.66 -7.01 13.88
N PRO A 49 7.71 -7.84 14.01
CA PRO A 49 8.55 -8.27 12.89
C PRO A 49 7.97 -9.39 12.01
N THR A 50 6.71 -9.79 12.18
CA THR A 50 6.18 -11.00 11.55
C THR A 50 5.53 -10.76 10.18
N GLN A 51 5.28 -9.51 9.78
CA GLN A 51 4.34 -9.26 8.68
C GLN A 51 4.77 -8.11 7.79
N TYR A 52 5.68 -8.38 6.88
CA TYR A 52 6.12 -7.37 5.93
C TYR A 52 5.47 -7.60 4.58
N SER A 53 4.46 -6.80 4.24
CA SER A 53 3.86 -6.77 2.92
C SER A 53 3.84 -5.36 2.33
N GLN A 54 3.84 -5.27 1.02
CA GLN A 54 3.75 -4.02 0.28
C GLN A 54 3.14 -4.24 -1.10
N VAL A 55 2.26 -3.32 -1.49
CA VAL A 55 1.84 -3.18 -2.88
C VAL A 55 2.76 -2.18 -3.58
N SER A 56 3.39 -2.57 -4.67
CA SER A 56 4.18 -1.69 -5.52
C SER A 56 3.80 -1.88 -6.98
N GLY A 57 3.25 -0.86 -7.60
CA GLY A 57 2.69 -0.93 -8.95
C GLY A 57 1.52 -1.93 -9.02
N ASN A 58 1.65 -2.94 -9.87
CA ASN A 58 0.65 -4.02 -10.03
C ASN A 58 1.10 -5.32 -9.35
N HIS A 59 1.98 -5.25 -8.37
CA HIS A 59 2.56 -6.40 -7.71
C HIS A 59 2.37 -6.31 -6.20
N TYR A 60 2.12 -7.47 -5.60
CA TYR A 60 2.11 -7.67 -4.17
C TYR A 60 3.41 -8.34 -3.74
N PHE A 61 4.12 -7.73 -2.82
CA PHE A 61 5.37 -8.23 -2.25
C PHE A 61 5.20 -8.57 -0.79
N TYR A 62 5.84 -9.62 -0.34
CA TYR A 62 5.92 -9.94 1.08
C TYR A 62 7.26 -10.57 1.43
N LEU A 63 7.70 -10.33 2.64
CA LEU A 63 8.92 -10.89 3.21
C LEU A 63 8.58 -12.00 4.20
N ARG A 64 9.35 -13.07 4.12
CA ARG A 64 9.32 -14.18 5.05
C ARG A 64 10.71 -14.40 5.65
N LYS A 65 10.77 -14.75 6.93
CA LYS A 65 12.00 -15.19 7.58
C LYS A 65 12.02 -16.73 7.62
N ASN A 66 13.05 -17.35 7.05
CA ASN A 66 13.19 -18.81 7.10
C ASN A 66 13.85 -19.26 8.41
N ALA A 67 13.85 -20.59 8.67
CA ALA A 67 14.47 -21.19 9.86
C ALA A 67 15.97 -20.92 10.02
N LYS A 68 16.66 -20.46 8.96
CA LYS A 68 18.08 -20.08 9.00
C LYS A 68 18.27 -18.59 9.32
N GLY A 69 17.18 -17.84 9.52
CA GLY A 69 17.19 -16.40 9.78
C GLY A 69 17.36 -15.53 8.55
N ASP A 70 17.23 -16.09 7.32
CA ASP A 70 17.25 -15.30 6.09
C ASP A 70 15.86 -14.74 5.81
N TYR A 71 15.79 -13.50 5.37
CA TYR A 71 14.57 -12.88 4.83
C TYR A 71 14.48 -13.23 3.35
N ILE A 72 13.34 -13.76 2.93
CA ILE A 72 13.05 -14.13 1.54
C ILE A 72 11.93 -13.23 1.05
N LEU A 73 12.18 -12.49 -0.02
CA LEU A 73 11.19 -11.64 -0.66
C LEU A 73 10.46 -12.42 -1.75
N HIS A 74 9.14 -12.44 -1.66
CA HIS A 74 8.23 -13.06 -2.62
C HIS A 74 7.44 -12.00 -3.37
N GLN A 75 7.04 -12.33 -4.61
CA GLN A 75 6.19 -11.50 -5.46
C GLN A 75 4.99 -12.31 -5.97
N ASP A 76 3.78 -11.74 -5.89
CA ASP A 76 2.53 -12.24 -6.48
C ASP A 76 2.22 -13.72 -6.15
N GLY A 77 2.59 -14.15 -4.97
CA GLY A 77 2.49 -15.53 -4.52
C GLY A 77 3.86 -16.11 -4.20
N ASN A 78 4.13 -17.38 -4.55
CA ASN A 78 5.34 -18.08 -4.10
C ASN A 78 6.58 -17.82 -4.97
N LYS A 79 6.59 -16.79 -5.80
CA LYS A 79 7.75 -16.45 -6.62
C LYS A 79 8.80 -15.76 -5.77
N GLU A 80 9.83 -16.49 -5.37
CA GLU A 80 11.00 -15.93 -4.69
C GLU A 80 11.78 -15.00 -5.63
N ILE A 81 12.07 -13.79 -5.16
CA ILE A 81 12.78 -12.74 -5.93
C ILE A 81 14.19 -12.56 -5.40
N LEU A 82 14.33 -12.54 -4.08
CA LEU A 82 15.56 -12.16 -3.40
C LEU A 82 15.55 -12.78 -2.01
N SER A 83 16.75 -13.16 -1.53
CA SER A 83 16.95 -13.46 -0.11
C SER A 83 18.10 -12.63 0.45
N PHE A 84 18.04 -12.26 1.73
CA PHE A 84 19.10 -11.52 2.41
C PHE A 84 19.13 -11.85 3.91
N ARG A 85 20.26 -11.58 4.54
CA ARG A 85 20.45 -11.78 5.98
C ARG A 85 20.83 -10.48 6.66
N LEU A 86 20.24 -10.25 7.82
CA LEU A 86 20.66 -9.21 8.76
C LEU A 86 21.47 -9.88 9.88
N SER A 87 22.69 -9.39 10.13
CA SER A 87 23.60 -10.03 11.13
C SER A 87 23.21 -9.67 12.56
N LYS A 88 23.05 -8.36 12.83
CA LYS A 88 22.81 -7.82 14.18
C LYS A 88 21.72 -6.74 14.19
N GLN A 89 21.11 -6.51 13.05
CA GLN A 89 20.09 -5.50 12.88
C GLN A 89 18.70 -6.15 12.92
N LYS A 90 17.72 -5.39 13.38
CA LYS A 90 16.30 -5.79 13.33
C LYS A 90 15.63 -5.10 12.16
N LEU A 91 14.93 -5.86 11.31
CA LEU A 91 14.13 -5.31 10.23
C LEU A 91 12.94 -4.53 10.82
N ARG A 92 12.66 -3.35 10.25
CA ARG A 92 11.58 -2.48 10.67
C ARG A 92 10.64 -2.08 9.54
N GLY A 93 11.04 -2.31 8.31
CA GLY A 93 10.25 -2.06 7.12
C GLY A 93 11.00 -2.45 5.87
N PHE A 94 10.28 -2.58 4.77
CA PHE A 94 10.88 -2.72 3.46
C PHE A 94 10.07 -1.97 2.42
N ALA A 95 10.69 -1.66 1.29
CA ALA A 95 10.02 -1.13 0.12
C ALA A 95 10.61 -1.69 -1.16
N VAL A 96 9.75 -1.85 -2.15
CA VAL A 96 10.15 -2.13 -3.53
C VAL A 96 9.83 -0.91 -4.37
N TRP A 97 10.87 -0.30 -4.96
CA TRP A 97 10.72 0.90 -5.78
C TRP A 97 11.64 0.83 -6.99
N GLN A 98 11.08 1.00 -8.19
CA GLN A 98 11.82 0.92 -9.47
C GLN A 98 12.67 -0.36 -9.60
N SER A 99 12.09 -1.51 -9.24
CA SER A 99 12.78 -2.81 -9.21
C SER A 99 14.03 -2.85 -8.33
N GLN A 100 14.14 -1.97 -7.36
CA GLN A 100 15.14 -1.97 -6.32
C GLN A 100 14.50 -2.27 -4.96
N TYR A 101 15.28 -2.86 -4.08
CA TYR A 101 14.80 -3.36 -2.79
C TYR A 101 15.46 -2.57 -1.68
N TYR A 102 14.63 -1.98 -0.84
CA TYR A 102 15.07 -1.16 0.28
C TYR A 102 14.59 -1.74 1.59
N VAL A 103 15.36 -1.52 2.63
CA VAL A 103 15.05 -1.97 3.98
C VAL A 103 15.24 -0.84 4.96
N LEU A 104 14.41 -0.86 6.00
CA LEU A 104 14.57 -0.05 7.18
C LEU A 104 14.98 -1.00 8.32
N VAL A 105 16.09 -0.75 8.94
CA VAL A 105 16.64 -1.60 9.98
C VAL A 105 16.98 -0.79 11.22
N ARG A 106 16.84 -1.40 12.39
CA ARG A 106 17.32 -0.84 13.65
C ARG A 106 18.60 -1.57 14.05
N ASN A 107 19.68 -0.82 14.26
CA ASN A 107 20.95 -1.39 14.71
C ASN A 107 20.94 -1.69 16.23
N GLU A 108 22.03 -2.28 16.73
CA GLU A 108 22.17 -2.68 18.16
C GLU A 108 22.08 -1.50 19.14
N VAL A 109 22.45 -0.29 18.73
CA VAL A 109 22.37 0.91 19.57
C VAL A 109 21.02 1.64 19.44
N GLY A 110 20.07 1.06 18.70
CA GLY A 110 18.72 1.61 18.56
C GLY A 110 18.53 2.59 17.43
N THR A 111 19.58 2.94 16.66
CA THR A 111 19.47 3.86 15.54
C THR A 111 18.73 3.20 14.37
N LEU A 112 17.79 3.91 13.79
CA LEU A 112 17.08 3.50 12.60
C LEU A 112 17.90 3.86 11.36
N GLN A 113 18.09 2.90 10.46
CA GLN A 113 18.94 3.02 9.29
C GLN A 113 18.20 2.61 8.04
N PHE A 114 18.37 3.38 6.98
CA PHE A 114 17.85 3.08 5.66
C PHE A 114 18.94 2.43 4.81
N GLY A 115 18.62 1.30 4.20
CA GLY A 115 19.55 0.55 3.38
C GLY A 115 18.92 0.01 2.11
N LYS A 116 19.77 -0.47 1.23
CA LYS A 116 19.41 -1.11 -0.03
C LYS A 116 19.96 -2.53 -0.06
N VAL A 117 19.13 -3.46 -0.56
CA VAL A 117 19.58 -4.83 -0.80
C VAL A 117 20.10 -4.93 -2.22
N ASP A 118 21.34 -5.32 -2.39
CA ASP A 118 21.97 -5.51 -3.69
C ASP A 118 21.62 -6.88 -4.31
N ARG A 119 22.05 -7.10 -5.55
CA ARG A 119 21.84 -8.38 -6.28
C ARG A 119 22.61 -9.56 -5.66
N ASN A 120 23.57 -9.31 -4.80
CA ASN A 120 24.35 -10.33 -4.09
C ASN A 120 23.76 -10.59 -2.70
N SER A 121 22.52 -10.14 -2.44
CA SER A 121 21.85 -10.34 -1.15
C SER A 121 22.51 -9.61 0.03
N LYS A 122 23.33 -8.61 -0.25
CA LYS A 122 23.95 -7.78 0.76
C LYS A 122 23.12 -6.53 1.03
N VAL A 123 23.00 -6.18 2.30
CA VAL A 123 22.38 -4.93 2.74
C VAL A 123 23.45 -3.85 2.86
N ASP A 124 23.37 -2.83 2.02
CA ASP A 124 24.23 -1.67 2.09
C ASP A 124 23.46 -0.52 2.76
N ILE A 125 23.93 -0.10 3.94
CA ILE A 125 23.33 1.04 4.66
C ILE A 125 23.69 2.33 3.93
N LEU A 126 22.68 3.11 3.61
CA LEU A 126 22.82 4.36 2.87
C LEU A 126 22.86 5.57 3.82
N CYS A 127 21.99 5.60 4.84
CA CYS A 127 21.98 6.66 5.85
C CYS A 127 21.29 6.25 7.13
N ASP A 128 21.52 7.00 8.19
CA ASP A 128 20.70 6.99 9.39
C ASP A 128 19.41 7.78 9.15
N VAL A 129 18.30 7.30 9.69
CA VAL A 129 17.01 7.98 9.62
C VAL A 129 16.80 8.73 10.94
N TYR A 130 16.65 10.03 10.82
CA TYR A 130 16.44 10.91 11.95
C TYR A 130 14.96 11.21 12.15
N ALA A 131 14.49 11.06 13.37
CA ALA A 131 13.17 11.44 13.81
C ALA A 131 13.23 11.94 15.25
N GLN A 132 12.37 12.90 15.60
CA GLN A 132 12.23 13.40 16.96
C GLN A 132 11.16 12.62 17.73
N LYS A 133 10.20 12.06 17.01
CA LYS A 133 9.10 11.25 17.53
C LYS A 133 9.10 9.90 16.84
N GLU A 134 8.16 9.06 17.23
CA GLU A 134 7.91 7.80 16.57
C GLU A 134 7.52 8.02 15.10
N ILE A 135 8.17 7.27 14.20
CA ILE A 135 7.92 7.38 12.77
C ILE A 135 6.67 6.59 12.43
N ARG A 136 5.74 7.22 11.73
CA ARG A 136 4.54 6.60 11.19
C ARG A 136 4.81 5.93 9.85
N SER A 137 5.42 6.67 8.92
CA SER A 137 5.76 6.16 7.59
C SER A 137 6.96 6.90 7.02
N ILE A 138 7.56 6.32 6.00
CA ILE A 138 8.63 6.92 5.20
C ILE A 138 8.24 6.83 3.74
N ILE A 139 8.24 7.96 3.05
CA ILE A 139 8.01 8.02 1.61
C ILE A 139 9.37 8.16 0.92
N LEU A 140 9.68 7.20 0.04
CA LEU A 140 10.89 7.20 -0.77
C LEU A 140 10.60 7.79 -2.15
N TYR A 141 11.33 8.81 -2.55
CA TYR A 141 11.28 9.36 -3.90
C TYR A 141 12.66 9.87 -4.34
N ASN A 142 13.17 9.32 -5.44
CA ASN A 142 14.54 9.57 -5.92
C ASN A 142 15.57 9.40 -4.78
N ASP A 143 16.38 10.42 -4.52
CA ASP A 143 17.42 10.43 -3.50
C ASP A 143 16.94 11.06 -2.17
N SER A 144 15.64 11.03 -1.89
CA SER A 144 15.06 11.63 -0.70
C SER A 144 14.13 10.68 0.04
N LEU A 145 14.23 10.70 1.37
CA LEU A 145 13.29 10.13 2.30
C LEU A 145 12.45 11.26 2.88
N PHE A 146 11.14 11.08 2.90
CA PHE A 146 10.22 11.97 3.59
C PHE A 146 9.71 11.21 4.81
N VAL A 147 10.20 11.62 5.98
CA VAL A 147 9.91 10.96 7.26
C VAL A 147 8.70 11.63 7.88
N CYS A 148 7.65 10.87 8.07
CA CYS A 148 6.41 11.29 8.67
C CYS A 148 6.33 10.74 10.10
N GLU A 149 6.26 11.61 11.09
CA GLU A 149 6.21 11.24 12.51
C GLU A 149 4.76 11.23 13.02
N ASN A 150 4.50 10.39 14.01
CA ASN A 150 3.21 10.39 14.72
C ASN A 150 2.98 11.72 15.42
N ASN A 151 1.74 12.22 15.37
CA ASN A 151 1.34 13.47 16.03
C ASN A 151 2.28 14.64 15.68
N SER A 152 2.61 14.76 14.39
CA SER A 152 3.47 15.82 13.87
C SER A 152 2.83 16.49 12.66
N ASN A 153 2.94 17.80 12.60
CA ASN A 153 2.60 18.61 11.44
C ASN A 153 3.84 18.96 10.61
N ILE A 154 4.92 18.21 10.79
CA ILE A 154 6.18 18.39 10.07
C ILE A 154 6.52 17.08 9.38
N ILE A 155 6.91 17.18 8.11
CA ILE A 155 7.55 16.10 7.36
C ILE A 155 9.03 16.45 7.24
N GLU A 156 9.91 15.58 7.70
CA GLU A 156 11.36 15.76 7.50
C GLU A 156 11.79 15.16 6.16
N ARG A 157 12.21 16.03 5.24
CA ARG A 157 12.87 15.58 4.02
C ARG A 157 14.36 15.36 4.30
N GLN A 158 14.83 14.13 4.11
CA GLN A 158 16.24 13.74 4.30
C GLN A 158 16.81 13.23 2.98
N SER A 159 18.03 13.61 2.64
CA SER A 159 18.70 12.95 1.52
C SER A 159 19.24 11.58 1.92
N ILE A 160 19.17 10.57 1.01
CA ILE A 160 19.66 9.23 1.29
C ILE A 160 21.18 9.13 1.47
N ASN A 161 21.92 10.17 1.12
CA ASN A 161 23.34 10.29 1.44
C ASN A 161 23.59 10.92 2.83
N GLY A 162 22.51 11.22 3.60
CA GLY A 162 22.59 11.75 4.94
C GLY A 162 23.04 13.22 5.09
N GLN A 163 23.29 13.92 3.96
CA GLN A 163 23.94 15.25 4.00
C GLN A 163 22.98 16.41 4.27
N THR A 164 21.71 16.27 3.92
CA THR A 164 20.75 17.36 4.04
C THR A 164 19.45 16.90 4.72
N ARG A 165 18.90 17.79 5.56
CA ARG A 165 17.57 17.65 6.16
C ARG A 165 16.83 18.97 6.01
N THR A 166 15.57 18.90 5.64
CA THR A 166 14.73 20.08 5.44
C THR A 166 13.34 19.78 5.98
N PRO A 167 12.87 20.50 7.00
CA PRO A 167 11.50 20.37 7.50
C PRO A 167 10.51 20.97 6.48
N ILE A 168 9.40 20.29 6.26
CA ILE A 168 8.25 20.78 5.53
C ILE A 168 7.14 20.97 6.54
N SER A 169 6.87 22.21 6.89
CA SER A 169 5.82 22.55 7.86
C SER A 169 4.45 22.54 7.18
N LEU A 170 3.48 21.98 7.88
CA LEU A 170 2.09 21.99 7.50
C LEU A 170 1.37 22.99 8.39
N ASP A 171 0.73 23.97 7.78
CA ASP A 171 -0.15 24.90 8.50
C ASP A 171 -1.47 24.19 8.84
N ALA A 172 -1.40 23.12 9.62
CA ALA A 172 -2.56 22.32 9.98
C ALA A 172 -2.90 22.52 11.47
N ASP A 173 -4.18 22.68 11.72
CA ASP A 173 -4.74 22.81 13.09
C ASP A 173 -4.83 21.45 13.82
N SER A 174 -4.48 20.34 13.13
CA SER A 174 -4.69 18.98 13.59
C SER A 174 -3.37 18.22 13.70
N ASP A 175 -3.26 17.41 14.74
CA ASP A 175 -2.14 16.49 14.93
C ASP A 175 -2.39 15.13 14.22
N ASP A 176 -3.58 14.94 13.60
CA ASP A 176 -4.02 13.66 13.01
C ASP A 176 -4.07 13.75 11.49
N ILE A 177 -2.92 14.09 10.91
CA ILE A 177 -2.76 14.29 9.47
C ILE A 177 -2.29 12.99 8.81
N SER A 178 -2.98 12.59 7.75
CA SER A 178 -2.53 11.49 6.90
C SER A 178 -1.62 12.01 5.79
N PHE A 179 -0.45 11.39 5.65
CA PHE A 179 0.53 11.72 4.62
C PHE A 179 0.64 10.59 3.61
N PHE A 180 0.79 10.95 2.35
CA PHE A 180 1.05 10.01 1.27
C PHE A 180 1.77 10.70 0.13
N GLY A 181 2.53 9.92 -0.64
CA GLY A 181 3.25 10.40 -1.81
C GLY A 181 2.66 9.83 -3.10
N SER A 182 2.70 10.59 -4.18
CA SER A 182 2.33 10.08 -5.49
C SER A 182 2.96 10.87 -6.63
N GLU A 183 3.53 10.16 -7.61
CA GLU A 183 4.01 10.78 -8.85
C GLU A 183 2.86 11.39 -9.67
N LYS A 184 1.64 10.84 -9.59
CA LYS A 184 0.48 11.40 -10.28
C LYS A 184 0.14 12.81 -9.80
N ILE A 185 0.36 13.06 -8.52
CA ILE A 185 0.17 14.38 -7.92
C ILE A 185 1.43 15.23 -8.08
N GLY A 186 2.57 14.60 -8.34
CA GLY A 186 3.87 15.23 -8.46
C GLY A 186 4.44 15.66 -7.13
N GLY A 187 4.14 14.93 -6.05
CA GLY A 187 4.65 15.28 -4.73
C GLY A 187 4.01 14.53 -3.58
N ILE A 188 4.02 15.18 -2.44
CA ILE A 188 3.47 14.70 -1.17
C ILE A 188 2.16 15.41 -0.89
N CYS A 189 1.20 14.68 -0.39
CA CYS A 189 -0.05 15.22 0.09
C CYS A 189 -0.18 15.05 1.60
N ALA A 190 -0.65 16.07 2.26
CA ALA A 190 -1.15 16.02 3.60
C ALA A 190 -2.67 16.14 3.55
N MET A 191 -3.36 15.20 4.17
CA MET A 191 -4.82 15.19 4.24
C MET A 191 -5.30 15.30 5.66
N ASP A 192 -6.20 16.24 5.90
CA ASP A 192 -6.79 16.51 7.21
C ASP A 192 -8.29 16.79 7.08
N VAL A 193 -9.00 16.70 8.18
CA VAL A 193 -10.38 17.13 8.29
C VAL A 193 -10.47 18.37 9.16
N ARG A 194 -10.89 19.46 8.55
CA ARG A 194 -11.06 20.74 9.21
C ARG A 194 -12.18 20.70 10.26
N LYS A 195 -12.17 21.68 11.18
CA LYS A 195 -13.21 21.85 12.21
C LYS A 195 -14.63 21.97 11.62
N ASP A 196 -14.75 22.45 10.39
CA ASP A 196 -16.04 22.56 9.68
C ASP A 196 -16.49 21.23 9.03
N GLY A 197 -15.70 20.15 9.17
CA GLY A 197 -15.98 18.83 8.63
C GLY A 197 -15.58 18.63 7.17
N LYS A 198 -14.97 19.63 6.53
CA LYS A 198 -14.44 19.50 5.17
C LYS A 198 -13.07 18.87 5.18
N ILE A 199 -12.81 18.06 4.16
CA ILE A 199 -11.47 17.56 3.90
C ILE A 199 -10.63 18.68 3.30
N GLU A 200 -9.43 18.85 3.83
CA GLU A 200 -8.38 19.65 3.25
C GLU A 200 -7.24 18.75 2.81
N VAL A 201 -6.79 18.91 1.56
CA VAL A 201 -5.60 18.25 1.03
C VAL A 201 -4.61 19.31 0.60
N VAL A 202 -3.48 19.36 1.27
CA VAL A 202 -2.36 20.24 0.90
C VAL A 202 -1.37 19.44 0.08
N VAL A 203 -1.06 19.92 -1.11
CA VAL A 203 -0.10 19.30 -2.03
C VAL A 203 1.21 20.07 -2.01
N PHE A 204 2.30 19.36 -1.76
CA PHE A 204 3.66 19.85 -1.84
C PHE A 204 4.37 19.17 -3.02
N ASP A 205 5.29 19.88 -3.69
CA ASP A 205 6.19 19.20 -4.62
C ASP A 205 7.26 18.39 -3.86
N TRP A 206 8.04 17.61 -4.60
CA TRP A 206 9.12 16.81 -4.02
C TRP A 206 10.27 17.63 -3.42
N GLN A 207 10.27 18.96 -3.62
CA GLN A 207 11.18 19.91 -2.99
C GLN A 207 10.62 20.43 -1.65
N GLY A 208 9.35 20.19 -1.36
CA GLY A 208 8.67 20.65 -0.17
C GLY A 208 7.96 22.00 -0.33
N ASN A 209 7.85 22.51 -1.56
CA ASN A 209 7.13 23.75 -1.80
C ASN A 209 5.62 23.46 -1.92
N ARG A 210 4.80 24.24 -1.22
CA ARG A 210 3.34 24.15 -1.34
C ARG A 210 2.90 24.53 -2.75
N LYS A 211 2.18 23.63 -3.43
CA LYS A 211 1.67 23.81 -4.80
C LYS A 211 0.23 24.26 -4.82
N ARG A 212 -0.61 23.58 -4.08
CA ARG A 212 -2.05 23.85 -4.04
C ARG A 212 -2.68 23.30 -2.79
N THR A 213 -3.86 23.82 -2.49
CA THR A 213 -4.75 23.27 -1.46
C THR A 213 -6.10 22.93 -2.10
N LEU A 214 -6.61 21.77 -1.81
CA LEU A 214 -7.90 21.28 -2.27
C LEU A 214 -8.82 21.20 -1.06
N HIS A 215 -10.09 21.54 -1.25
CA HIS A 215 -11.11 21.41 -0.22
C HIS A 215 -12.27 20.58 -0.76
N SER A 216 -12.77 19.63 0.00
CA SER A 216 -13.97 18.89 -0.38
C SER A 216 -15.17 19.81 -0.51
N GLN A 217 -16.08 19.49 -1.45
CA GLN A 217 -17.34 20.23 -1.61
C GLN A 217 -18.33 19.90 -0.51
N MET A 218 -18.27 18.69 0.04
CA MET A 218 -19.14 18.22 1.12
C MET A 218 -18.39 18.16 2.45
N LYS A 219 -19.17 18.21 3.52
CA LYS A 219 -18.70 17.91 4.87
C LYS A 219 -18.82 16.40 5.12
N LEU A 220 -17.82 15.81 5.75
CA LEU A 220 -17.87 14.38 6.16
C LEU A 220 -18.79 14.20 7.37
N TRP A 221 -18.89 15.22 8.23
CA TRP A 221 -19.80 15.25 9.35
C TRP A 221 -20.31 16.67 9.60
N GLU A 222 -21.54 16.78 10.06
CA GLU A 222 -22.19 18.09 10.24
C GLU A 222 -21.81 18.80 11.53
N HIS A 223 -21.16 18.13 12.46
CA HIS A 223 -20.91 18.69 13.80
C HIS A 223 -19.43 18.87 14.07
N SER A 224 -19.01 20.12 14.08
CA SER A 224 -17.67 20.58 14.51
C SER A 224 -17.31 20.28 15.97
N ASN A 225 -18.19 19.60 16.71
CA ASN A 225 -18.04 19.31 18.15
C ASN A 225 -17.66 17.86 18.43
N LEU A 226 -17.10 17.12 17.47
CA LEU A 226 -16.45 15.85 17.79
C LEU A 226 -15.27 16.16 18.71
N PRO A 227 -15.22 15.56 19.91
CA PRO A 227 -14.06 15.72 20.77
C PRO A 227 -12.80 15.36 19.97
N LYS A 228 -11.71 16.13 20.13
CA LYS A 228 -10.41 15.78 19.57
C LYS A 228 -10.15 14.28 19.76
N GLY A 229 -9.82 13.57 18.67
CA GLY A 229 -9.56 12.14 18.68
C GLY A 229 -10.77 11.21 18.47
N LYS A 230 -11.96 11.71 18.12
CA LYS A 230 -13.13 10.86 17.85
C LYS A 230 -13.56 10.79 16.37
N GLY A 231 -12.77 11.31 15.47
CA GLY A 231 -12.95 11.17 14.02
C GLY A 231 -11.58 11.14 13.37
N GLY A 232 -11.14 9.99 12.90
CA GLY A 232 -9.90 9.86 12.13
C GLY A 232 -10.20 9.72 10.65
N ILE A 233 -9.32 10.25 9.82
CA ILE A 233 -9.28 10.00 8.39
C ILE A 233 -7.98 9.28 8.06
N TYR A 234 -8.09 8.19 7.30
CA TYR A 234 -6.95 7.38 6.91
C TYR A 234 -6.92 7.28 5.39
N VAL A 235 -5.84 7.75 4.78
CA VAL A 235 -5.64 7.60 3.35
C VAL A 235 -5.14 6.20 3.06
N ASP A 236 -5.78 5.53 2.10
CA ASP A 236 -5.35 4.22 1.64
C ASP A 236 -4.42 4.38 0.42
N LYS A 237 -4.95 4.93 -0.66
CA LYS A 237 -4.18 5.09 -1.91
C LYS A 237 -4.80 6.09 -2.87
N ILE A 238 -4.09 6.30 -3.98
CA ILE A 238 -4.61 7.04 -5.12
C ILE A 238 -4.92 6.06 -6.25
N ILE A 239 -6.19 6.07 -6.70
CA ILE A 239 -6.64 5.32 -7.86
C ILE A 239 -7.03 6.32 -8.93
N ASP A 240 -6.36 6.26 -10.08
CA ASP A 240 -6.54 7.20 -11.19
C ASP A 240 -6.39 8.67 -10.71
N LYS A 241 -7.50 9.39 -10.60
CA LYS A 241 -7.56 10.77 -10.12
C LYS A 241 -8.26 10.93 -8.77
N TYR A 242 -8.46 9.83 -8.06
CA TYR A 242 -9.15 9.84 -6.77
C TYR A 242 -8.19 9.54 -5.64
N ILE A 243 -8.20 10.38 -4.62
CA ILE A 243 -7.68 10.02 -3.29
C ILE A 243 -8.73 9.17 -2.61
N CYS A 244 -8.37 7.96 -2.25
CA CYS A 244 -9.22 7.01 -1.54
C CYS A 244 -8.86 7.02 -0.05
N PHE A 245 -9.87 7.06 0.81
CA PHE A 245 -9.69 7.17 2.24
C PHE A 245 -10.84 6.52 3.01
N THR A 246 -10.57 6.16 4.25
CA THR A 246 -11.60 5.75 5.21
C THR A 246 -11.72 6.78 6.31
N TYR A 247 -12.89 6.88 6.91
CA TYR A 247 -13.12 7.71 8.08
C TYR A 247 -14.22 7.12 8.94
N TYR A 248 -14.20 7.47 10.21
CA TYR A 248 -15.29 7.14 11.11
C TYR A 248 -15.95 8.41 11.64
N CYS A 249 -17.27 8.36 11.76
CA CYS A 249 -18.08 9.44 12.31
C CYS A 249 -19.07 8.86 13.31
N GLY A 250 -18.88 9.17 14.58
CA GLY A 250 -19.67 8.61 15.68
C GLY A 250 -19.45 7.10 15.82
N LYS A 251 -20.44 6.29 15.41
CA LYS A 251 -20.35 4.82 15.44
C LYS A 251 -20.33 4.18 14.06
N LYS A 252 -20.15 4.99 13.00
CA LYS A 252 -20.22 4.50 11.62
C LYS A 252 -18.89 4.65 10.93
N TYR A 253 -18.56 3.68 10.12
CA TYR A 253 -17.38 3.64 9.28
C TYR A 253 -17.76 3.87 7.82
N PHE A 254 -16.97 4.70 7.17
CA PHE A 254 -17.20 5.12 5.79
C PHE A 254 -15.92 4.94 4.97
N ALA A 255 -16.12 4.61 3.70
CA ALA A 255 -15.13 4.83 2.67
C ALA A 255 -15.45 6.11 1.92
N GLY A 256 -14.43 6.82 1.48
CA GLY A 256 -14.57 8.01 0.67
C GLY A 256 -13.57 8.02 -0.47
N ARG A 257 -13.91 8.76 -1.53
CA ARG A 257 -12.97 9.13 -2.58
C ARG A 257 -13.18 10.58 -3.00
N MET A 258 -12.09 11.32 -3.12
CA MET A 258 -12.11 12.72 -3.56
C MET A 258 -11.39 12.86 -4.89
N ASN A 259 -12.08 13.43 -5.87
CA ASN A 259 -11.52 13.69 -7.17
C ASN A 259 -10.57 14.88 -7.12
N LEU A 260 -9.33 14.68 -7.55
CA LEU A 260 -8.27 15.68 -7.50
C LEU A 260 -8.45 16.86 -8.44
N ASP A 261 -9.22 16.68 -9.51
CA ASP A 261 -9.45 17.74 -10.51
C ASP A 261 -10.65 18.60 -10.14
N THR A 262 -11.72 17.97 -9.61
CA THR A 262 -13.01 18.64 -9.39
C THR A 262 -13.32 18.89 -7.91
N ASN A 263 -12.52 18.36 -6.98
CA ASN A 263 -12.75 18.38 -5.53
C ASN A 263 -14.07 17.70 -5.10
N ARG A 264 -14.72 16.99 -6.03
CA ARG A 264 -15.94 16.25 -5.73
C ARG A 264 -15.60 15.05 -4.87
N THR A 265 -16.32 14.92 -3.78
CA THR A 265 -16.15 13.80 -2.83
C THR A 265 -17.39 12.90 -2.91
N GLU A 266 -17.15 11.60 -2.97
CA GLU A 266 -18.16 10.55 -2.87
C GLU A 266 -17.87 9.73 -1.63
N THR A 267 -18.92 9.36 -0.89
CA THR A 267 -18.79 8.57 0.33
C THR A 267 -19.71 7.35 0.30
N LEU A 268 -19.30 6.32 0.99
CA LEU A 268 -20.00 5.05 1.08
C LEU A 268 -20.00 4.60 2.54
N GLU A 269 -21.17 4.52 3.17
CA GLU A 269 -21.28 3.95 4.50
C GLU A 269 -20.95 2.45 4.43
N LEU A 270 -19.91 2.01 5.12
CA LEU A 270 -19.49 0.62 5.16
C LEU A 270 -20.28 -0.13 6.22
N SER A 271 -20.31 0.36 7.44
CA SER A 271 -20.89 -0.32 8.57
C SER A 271 -21.11 0.57 9.78
N SER A 272 -22.01 0.14 10.68
CA SER A 272 -22.08 0.57 12.07
C SER A 272 -21.23 -0.30 13.01
N LYS A 273 -20.64 -1.39 12.50
CA LYS A 273 -19.65 -2.20 13.21
C LYS A 273 -18.25 -1.69 12.89
N GLU A 274 -17.32 -1.98 13.78
CA GLU A 274 -15.91 -1.65 13.58
C GLU A 274 -15.37 -2.33 12.32
N VAL A 275 -14.71 -1.51 11.47
CA VAL A 275 -13.97 -1.95 10.29
C VAL A 275 -12.50 -1.93 10.66
N CYS A 276 -11.84 -3.07 10.54
CA CYS A 276 -10.44 -3.23 10.93
C CYS A 276 -9.49 -2.83 9.80
N ASP A 277 -9.87 -3.16 8.55
CA ASP A 277 -9.05 -2.86 7.38
C ASP A 277 -9.90 -2.67 6.12
N THR A 278 -9.32 -1.95 5.15
CA THR A 278 -9.98 -1.63 3.87
C THR A 278 -8.99 -1.67 2.74
N SER A 279 -9.46 -2.07 1.55
CA SER A 279 -8.70 -1.93 0.32
C SER A 279 -9.60 -1.49 -0.83
N PHE A 280 -9.17 -0.47 -1.56
CA PHE A 280 -9.96 0.21 -2.59
C PHE A 280 -9.69 -0.35 -3.98
N ALA A 281 -10.78 -0.57 -4.72
CA ALA A 281 -10.78 -0.79 -6.16
C ALA A 281 -11.48 0.37 -6.88
N THR A 282 -11.36 0.43 -8.20
CA THR A 282 -12.03 1.46 -9.01
C THR A 282 -13.56 1.45 -8.81
N GLU A 283 -14.16 0.25 -8.74
CA GLU A 283 -15.60 0.05 -8.67
C GLU A 283 -16.16 0.02 -7.25
N GLY A 284 -15.32 -0.16 -6.22
CA GLY A 284 -15.82 -0.32 -4.86
C GLY A 284 -14.71 -0.51 -3.83
N VAL A 285 -15.11 -0.98 -2.66
CA VAL A 285 -14.24 -1.13 -1.49
C VAL A 285 -14.39 -2.54 -0.92
N TYR A 286 -13.28 -3.20 -0.69
CA TYR A 286 -13.19 -4.39 0.15
C TYR A 286 -12.93 -3.95 1.59
N PHE A 287 -13.51 -4.60 2.57
CA PHE A 287 -13.32 -4.27 3.97
C PHE A 287 -13.51 -5.46 4.89
N VAL A 288 -12.86 -5.41 6.03
CA VAL A 288 -12.84 -6.43 7.05
C VAL A 288 -13.51 -5.89 8.30
N PHE A 289 -14.47 -6.62 8.84
CA PHE A 289 -15.06 -6.32 10.14
C PHE A 289 -14.22 -6.87 11.30
N ARG A 290 -14.56 -6.43 12.51
CA ARG A 290 -13.95 -6.95 13.74
C ARG A 290 -14.11 -8.48 13.90
N ASP A 291 -15.16 -9.07 13.32
CA ASP A 291 -15.34 -10.52 13.24
C ASP A 291 -14.50 -11.19 12.14
N ARG A 292 -13.55 -10.41 11.56
CA ARG A 292 -12.55 -10.84 10.57
C ARG A 292 -13.12 -11.28 9.22
N MET A 293 -14.42 -11.15 8.98
CA MET A 293 -15.01 -11.50 7.68
C MET A 293 -14.79 -10.41 6.64
N ILE A 294 -14.59 -10.83 5.39
CA ILE A 294 -14.33 -9.95 4.24
C ILE A 294 -15.62 -9.65 3.49
N PHE A 295 -15.84 -8.38 3.24
CA PHE A 295 -16.97 -7.87 2.46
C PHE A 295 -16.50 -6.98 1.31
N TYR A 296 -17.36 -6.85 0.31
CA TYR A 296 -17.21 -5.90 -0.79
C TYR A 296 -18.45 -5.04 -0.91
N LYS A 297 -18.26 -3.75 -1.20
CA LYS A 297 -19.34 -2.81 -1.47
C LYS A 297 -18.99 -1.94 -2.68
N GLU A 298 -19.87 -1.92 -3.67
CA GLU A 298 -19.72 -1.12 -4.89
C GLU A 298 -20.12 0.32 -4.64
N TRP A 299 -19.43 1.27 -5.28
CA TRP A 299 -19.80 2.69 -5.22
C TRP A 299 -21.23 2.90 -5.67
N GLY A 300 -22.00 3.68 -4.92
CA GLY A 300 -23.40 3.98 -5.20
C GLY A 300 -24.39 2.85 -4.88
N LYS A 301 -23.93 1.72 -4.38
CA LYS A 301 -24.80 0.62 -3.91
C LYS A 301 -24.98 0.66 -2.38
N ASN A 302 -26.18 0.26 -1.92
CA ASN A 302 -26.46 0.20 -0.48
C ASN A 302 -26.06 -1.13 0.15
N ASN A 303 -26.05 -2.21 -0.62
CA ASN A 303 -25.80 -3.55 -0.11
C ASN A 303 -24.31 -3.92 -0.22
N SER A 304 -23.79 -4.55 0.82
CA SER A 304 -22.49 -5.22 0.81
C SER A 304 -22.65 -6.71 0.52
N GLN A 305 -21.66 -7.28 -0.13
CA GLN A 305 -21.58 -8.70 -0.45
C GLN A 305 -20.45 -9.32 0.39
N LYS A 306 -20.74 -10.43 1.08
CA LYS A 306 -19.72 -11.23 1.73
C LYS A 306 -18.87 -11.93 0.66
N ILE A 307 -17.56 -11.77 0.72
CA ILE A 307 -16.61 -12.33 -0.25
C ILE A 307 -16.06 -13.65 0.22
N SER A 308 -15.69 -13.74 1.51
CA SER A 308 -15.06 -14.92 2.06
C SER A 308 -15.41 -15.09 3.54
N ALA A 309 -15.30 -16.34 3.99
CA ALA A 309 -15.34 -16.70 5.41
C ALA A 309 -13.93 -16.80 6.02
N LEU A 310 -12.87 -16.53 5.25
CA LEU A 310 -11.53 -16.42 5.81
C LEU A 310 -11.50 -15.33 6.87
N GLN A 311 -10.83 -15.62 7.96
CA GLN A 311 -10.57 -14.62 9.00
C GLN A 311 -9.37 -13.77 8.57
N ALA A 312 -9.64 -12.51 8.23
CA ALA A 312 -8.65 -11.58 7.71
C ALA A 312 -8.26 -10.54 8.77
N GLU A 313 -7.00 -10.17 8.79
CA GLU A 313 -6.49 -9.00 9.51
C GLU A 313 -6.23 -7.85 8.56
N GLU A 314 -5.59 -8.14 7.45
CA GLU A 314 -5.25 -7.16 6.42
C GLU A 314 -5.63 -7.67 5.05
N ILE A 315 -5.99 -6.75 4.19
CA ILE A 315 -6.39 -7.02 2.82
C ILE A 315 -5.78 -5.99 1.87
N ASP A 316 -5.26 -6.47 0.74
CA ASP A 316 -4.75 -5.64 -0.34
C ASP A 316 -5.26 -6.10 -1.68
N ILE A 317 -5.85 -5.19 -2.46
CA ILE A 317 -6.25 -5.50 -3.82
C ILE A 317 -5.15 -5.13 -4.82
N VAL A 318 -4.75 -6.12 -5.64
CA VAL A 318 -3.78 -5.95 -6.72
C VAL A 318 -4.30 -6.63 -7.98
N GLY A 319 -4.69 -5.85 -8.96
CA GLY A 319 -5.30 -6.33 -10.19
C GLY A 319 -6.57 -7.12 -9.93
N LYS A 320 -6.58 -8.42 -10.25
CA LYS A 320 -7.72 -9.33 -10.07
C LYS A 320 -7.70 -10.13 -8.76
N TRP A 321 -6.73 -9.88 -7.91
CA TRP A 321 -6.52 -10.62 -6.67
C TRP A 321 -6.66 -9.72 -5.46
N LEU A 322 -7.40 -10.21 -4.48
CA LEU A 322 -7.40 -9.69 -3.13
C LEU A 322 -6.43 -10.57 -2.30
N TYR A 323 -5.33 -10.01 -1.89
CA TYR A 323 -4.40 -10.65 -0.96
C TYR A 323 -4.94 -10.47 0.45
N VAL A 324 -4.89 -11.54 1.21
CA VAL A 324 -5.50 -11.62 2.54
C VAL A 324 -4.46 -12.18 3.49
N ARG A 325 -4.07 -11.40 4.46
CA ARG A 325 -3.35 -11.88 5.62
C ARG A 325 -4.36 -12.19 6.72
N GLY A 326 -4.27 -13.36 7.28
CA GLY A 326 -5.24 -13.83 8.26
C GLY A 326 -4.71 -15.00 9.06
N TYR A 327 -5.57 -15.57 9.84
CA TYR A 327 -5.21 -16.69 10.70
C TYR A 327 -5.27 -18.01 9.95
N SER A 328 -4.44 -18.97 10.37
CA SER A 328 -4.57 -20.35 9.89
C SER A 328 -5.88 -20.96 10.38
N LYS A 329 -6.38 -21.97 9.66
CA LYS A 329 -7.59 -22.68 10.10
C LYS A 329 -7.45 -23.35 11.46
N GLU A 330 -6.25 -23.70 11.85
CA GLU A 330 -5.98 -24.34 13.15
C GLU A 330 -6.28 -23.41 14.32
N TRP A 331 -6.05 -22.10 14.15
CA TRP A 331 -6.40 -21.10 15.16
C TRP A 331 -7.91 -20.99 15.41
N GLU A 332 -8.76 -21.25 14.43
CA GLU A 332 -10.23 -21.21 14.58
C GLU A 332 -10.74 -22.25 15.58
N PHE A 333 -10.02 -23.34 15.80
CA PHE A 333 -10.41 -24.44 16.68
C PHE A 333 -9.84 -24.32 18.11
N LEU A 334 -9.01 -23.32 18.39
CA LEU A 334 -8.52 -23.06 19.74
C LEU A 334 -9.65 -22.48 20.61
N GLU A 335 -9.72 -22.89 21.86
CA GLU A 335 -10.57 -22.24 22.85
C GLU A 335 -10.09 -20.82 23.12
N ASP A 336 -10.98 -19.90 23.54
CA ASP A 336 -10.62 -18.48 23.72
C ASP A 336 -9.50 -18.28 24.75
N SER A 337 -9.42 -19.12 25.79
CA SER A 337 -8.32 -19.15 26.75
C SER A 337 -6.97 -19.52 26.13
N ASP A 338 -6.99 -20.40 25.14
CA ASP A 338 -5.79 -20.87 24.47
C ASP A 338 -5.36 -19.87 23.38
N LYS A 339 -6.30 -19.12 22.80
CA LYS A 339 -6.04 -18.02 21.88
C LYS A 339 -5.34 -16.85 22.57
N GLU A 340 -5.71 -16.56 23.84
CA GLU A 340 -5.02 -15.52 24.64
C GLU A 340 -3.64 -15.96 25.13
N ALA A 341 -3.45 -17.29 25.35
CA ALA A 341 -2.20 -17.85 25.82
C ALA A 341 -1.22 -18.22 24.68
N SER A 342 -1.73 -18.40 23.45
CA SER A 342 -0.90 -18.69 22.30
C SER A 342 -0.36 -17.38 21.71
N ASP A 343 0.81 -16.96 22.13
CA ASP A 343 1.62 -15.95 21.41
C ASP A 343 2.04 -16.43 20.01
N GLU A 344 1.68 -17.65 19.65
CA GLU A 344 1.95 -18.32 18.38
C GLU A 344 0.82 -18.03 17.36
N TRP A 345 0.79 -16.81 16.88
CA TRP A 345 -0.08 -16.42 15.77
C TRP A 345 0.45 -17.02 14.48
N SER A 346 -0.15 -18.10 14.02
CA SER A 346 0.18 -18.63 12.70
C SER A 346 -0.50 -17.79 11.62
N ASP A 347 0.16 -16.73 11.21
CA ASP A 347 -0.26 -15.92 10.08
C ASP A 347 -0.25 -16.77 8.82
N ALA A 348 -1.34 -16.73 8.10
CA ALA A 348 -1.43 -17.34 6.78
C ALA A 348 -1.72 -16.29 5.72
N LEU A 349 -1.00 -16.38 4.62
CA LEU A 349 -1.23 -15.54 3.46
C LEU A 349 -2.07 -16.29 2.42
N TYR A 350 -3.15 -15.68 2.01
CA TYR A 350 -4.06 -16.17 0.98
C TYR A 350 -4.18 -15.13 -0.13
N ARG A 351 -4.69 -15.56 -1.27
CA ARG A 351 -5.27 -14.64 -2.24
C ARG A 351 -6.63 -15.15 -2.70
N ILE A 352 -7.53 -14.21 -2.92
CA ILE A 352 -8.89 -14.48 -3.38
C ILE A 352 -9.03 -13.84 -4.75
N ARG A 353 -9.50 -14.61 -5.73
CA ARG A 353 -9.79 -14.04 -7.04
C ARG A 353 -11.10 -13.26 -6.99
N CYS A 354 -11.05 -11.97 -7.32
CA CYS A 354 -12.19 -11.06 -7.16
C CYS A 354 -13.43 -11.44 -7.98
N MET A 355 -13.23 -12.15 -9.12
CA MET A 355 -14.34 -12.49 -10.02
C MET A 355 -15.23 -13.63 -9.50
N ASP A 356 -14.67 -14.64 -8.86
CA ASP A 356 -15.35 -15.89 -8.51
C ASP A 356 -15.12 -16.33 -7.05
N GLY A 357 -14.36 -15.56 -6.29
CA GLY A 357 -14.08 -15.86 -4.89
C GLY A 357 -13.18 -17.07 -4.66
N LYS A 358 -12.50 -17.58 -5.71
CA LYS A 358 -11.59 -18.72 -5.57
C LYS A 358 -10.44 -18.35 -4.64
N VAL A 359 -10.29 -19.09 -3.57
CA VAL A 359 -9.24 -18.92 -2.57
C VAL A 359 -8.04 -19.80 -2.90
N GLU A 360 -6.85 -19.22 -2.85
CA GLU A 360 -5.58 -19.92 -2.96
C GLU A 360 -4.72 -19.57 -1.74
N LYS A 361 -4.29 -20.58 -0.98
CA LYS A 361 -3.34 -20.41 0.13
C LYS A 361 -1.94 -20.25 -0.48
N LEU A 362 -1.29 -19.15 -0.17
CA LEU A 362 0.06 -18.85 -0.64
C LEU A 362 1.09 -19.32 0.37
N GLU A 363 0.84 -19.09 1.64
CA GLU A 363 1.79 -19.40 2.69
C GLU A 363 1.11 -19.61 4.05
N GLU A 364 1.76 -20.40 4.89
CA GLU A 364 1.48 -20.55 6.30
C GLU A 364 2.80 -20.33 7.04
N ASN A 365 2.83 -19.32 7.91
CA ASN A 365 3.99 -19.09 8.74
C ASN A 365 4.04 -20.15 9.85
N ASN A 366 5.19 -20.79 10.01
CA ASN A 366 5.49 -21.42 11.29
C ASN A 366 5.72 -20.31 12.32
N PRO A 367 5.29 -20.48 13.58
CA PRO A 367 5.50 -19.51 14.63
C PRO A 367 6.97 -19.11 14.70
N VAL A 368 7.22 -17.80 14.71
CA VAL A 368 8.56 -17.27 14.93
C VAL A 368 8.85 -17.44 16.41
N ASP A 369 9.97 -18.08 16.74
CA ASP A 369 10.44 -18.24 18.12
C ASP A 369 10.59 -16.85 18.78
N GLU A 370 9.68 -16.50 19.69
CA GLU A 370 9.62 -15.18 20.35
C GLU A 370 10.78 -14.91 21.32
N THR A 371 11.65 -15.89 21.55
CA THR A 371 12.82 -15.70 22.42
C THR A 371 13.78 -14.63 21.90
N GLU A 372 13.66 -14.17 20.64
CA GLU A 372 14.46 -13.08 20.07
C GLU A 372 13.88 -11.66 20.30
N VAL A 373 12.71 -11.52 20.94
CA VAL A 373 12.02 -10.23 21.10
C VAL A 373 12.32 -9.54 22.44
N ARG A 374 13.10 -10.13 23.33
CA ARG A 374 13.51 -9.52 24.60
C ARG A 374 14.85 -8.79 24.51
#